data_c9b7ec3b920492463c8eb4ae61da79fd
#
_entry.id   c9b7ec3b920492463c8eb4ae61da79fd
#
_cell.length_a   1.000
_cell.length_b   1.000
_cell.length_c   1.000
_cell.angle_alpha   90.00
_cell.angle_beta   90.00
_cell.angle_gamma   90.00
#
_symmetry.space_group_name_H-M   'P 1'
#
loop_
_entity.id
_entity.type
_entity.pdbx_description
1 polymer ?
#
loop_
_entity_poly.entity_id
_entity_poly.type
_entity_poly.pdbx_seq_one_letter_code
_entity_poly.pdbx_strand_id
1 'polypeptide(L)'
;RRRFFRHRGAVVSMITLAVIVVLAFSAVGFDFSVFGVQVKTPGWWQWTWTEIPTAQNGGRPTLSLVPEWMGGEGVRVGDHPFGQDEIGRDIFAVVMRGTQQSIVIMVIVGLIATTIGTVIGAVSGYYRGWVDAVLMRFTDVIITIPLIVIGAV
;
A
#
# COMPACT_ATOMS: atom_id res chain seq x y z
N ARG A 1 -15.06 -17.03 16.70
CA ARG A 1 -13.81 -16.31 17.06
C ARG A 1 -12.66 -17.27 17.42
N ARG A 2 -12.86 -18.30 18.22
CA ARG A 2 -11.78 -19.24 18.63
C ARG A 2 -11.21 -20.09 17.48
N ARG A 3 -11.95 -20.38 16.42
CA ARG A 3 -11.47 -21.16 15.25
C ARG A 3 -10.49 -20.40 14.36
N PHE A 4 -10.62 -19.08 14.24
CA PHE A 4 -9.73 -18.23 13.45
C PHE A 4 -8.31 -18.19 14.04
N PHE A 5 -8.18 -17.96 15.33
CA PHE A 5 -6.88 -17.93 16.03
C PHE A 5 -6.17 -19.29 16.10
N ARG A 6 -6.89 -20.37 15.79
CA ARG A 6 -6.31 -21.71 15.72
C ARG A 6 -5.64 -22.00 14.37
N HIS A 7 -5.90 -21.15 13.35
CA HIS A 7 -5.29 -21.28 12.04
C HIS A 7 -3.98 -20.48 12.00
N ARG A 8 -2.85 -21.17 12.18
CA ARG A 8 -1.51 -20.54 12.25
C ARG A 8 -1.22 -19.64 11.05
N GLY A 9 -1.57 -20.08 9.82
CA GLY A 9 -1.39 -19.29 8.62
C GLY A 9 -2.18 -17.96 8.62
N ALA A 10 -3.44 -17.98 9.07
CA ALA A 10 -4.26 -16.77 9.15
C ALA A 10 -3.71 -15.77 10.19
N VAL A 11 -3.22 -16.26 11.31
CA VAL A 11 -2.60 -15.40 12.34
C VAL A 11 -1.31 -14.78 11.83
N VAL A 12 -0.45 -15.57 11.19
CA VAL A 12 0.82 -15.07 10.61
C VAL A 12 0.54 -13.99 9.55
N SER A 13 -0.39 -14.23 8.61
CA SER A 13 -0.76 -13.26 7.58
C SER A 13 -1.31 -11.97 8.17
N MET A 14 -2.14 -12.06 9.20
CA MET A 14 -2.70 -10.90 9.90
C MET A 14 -1.61 -10.08 10.59
N ILE A 15 -0.67 -10.75 11.28
CA ILE A 15 0.45 -10.08 11.94
C ILE A 15 1.35 -9.42 10.90
N THR A 16 1.69 -10.12 9.81
CA THR A 16 2.52 -9.56 8.72
C THR A 16 1.87 -8.31 8.13
N LEU A 17 0.57 -8.37 7.83
CA LEU A 17 -0.16 -7.22 7.31
C LEU A 17 -0.17 -6.06 8.32
N ALA A 18 -0.44 -6.35 9.59
CA ALA A 18 -0.42 -5.33 10.64
C ALA A 18 0.96 -4.67 10.78
N VAL A 19 2.04 -5.45 10.72
CA VAL A 19 3.42 -4.93 10.76
C VAL A 19 3.70 -4.03 9.55
N ILE A 20 3.31 -4.43 8.35
CA ILE A 20 3.49 -3.60 7.14
C ILE A 20 2.73 -2.28 7.26
N VAL A 21 1.47 -2.31 7.70
CA VAL A 21 0.66 -1.11 7.89
C VAL A 21 1.30 -0.18 8.93
N VAL A 22 1.66 -0.71 10.10
CA VAL A 22 2.28 0.08 11.18
C VAL A 22 3.61 0.68 10.72
N LEU A 23 4.46 -0.11 10.06
CA LEU A 23 5.73 0.36 9.50
C LEU A 23 5.51 1.48 8.48
N ALA A 24 4.63 1.29 7.50
CA ALA A 24 4.40 2.28 6.46
C ALA A 24 3.89 3.61 7.02
N PHE A 25 2.95 3.57 7.97
CA PHE A 25 2.34 4.79 8.52
C PHE A 25 3.18 5.45 9.61
N SER A 26 4.05 4.72 10.30
CA SER A 26 4.94 5.28 11.32
C SER A 26 6.26 5.81 10.75
N ALA A 27 6.81 5.17 9.71
CA ALA A 27 8.16 5.48 9.23
C ALA A 27 8.28 6.90 8.66
N VAL A 28 7.46 7.27 7.68
CA VAL A 28 7.59 8.53 6.92
C VAL A 28 6.56 9.58 7.38
N GLY A 29 5.75 9.23 8.38
CA GLY A 29 4.64 10.07 8.81
C GLY A 29 3.47 10.01 7.83
N PHE A 30 2.45 10.78 8.11
CA PHE A 30 1.19 10.72 7.38
C PHE A 30 0.64 12.12 7.16
N ASP A 31 0.49 12.47 5.88
CA ASP A 31 -0.16 13.70 5.45
C ASP A 31 -1.47 13.35 4.78
N PHE A 32 -2.58 13.61 5.45
CA PHE A 32 -3.90 13.37 4.90
C PHE A 32 -4.75 14.64 5.00
N SER A 33 -5.30 15.05 3.86
CA SER A 33 -6.20 16.19 3.77
C SER A 33 -7.60 15.71 3.39
N VAL A 34 -8.55 15.80 4.31
CA VAL A 34 -9.96 15.49 4.06
C VAL A 34 -10.82 16.66 4.52
N PHE A 35 -11.69 17.14 3.64
CA PHE A 35 -12.63 18.24 3.92
C PHE A 35 -11.97 19.49 4.54
N GLY A 36 -10.72 19.79 4.16
CA GLY A 36 -10.02 20.98 4.66
C GLY A 36 -9.27 20.79 5.98
N VAL A 37 -9.38 19.64 6.62
CA VAL A 37 -8.58 19.30 7.80
C VAL A 37 -7.30 18.60 7.34
N GLN A 38 -6.15 19.23 7.60
CA GLN A 38 -4.84 18.63 7.36
C GLN A 38 -4.37 17.94 8.64
N VAL A 39 -4.23 16.63 8.59
CA VAL A 39 -3.62 15.84 9.65
C VAL A 39 -2.21 15.47 9.19
N LYS A 40 -1.22 16.08 9.83
CA LYS A 40 0.20 15.82 9.57
C LYS A 40 0.81 15.19 10.82
N THR A 41 1.27 13.95 10.70
CA THR A 41 2.05 13.28 11.74
C THR A 41 3.49 13.12 11.29
N PRO A 42 4.46 13.51 12.10
CA PRO A 42 5.87 13.29 11.76
C PRO A 42 6.20 11.79 11.79
N GLY A 43 7.02 11.34 10.83
CA GLY A 43 7.60 10.00 10.86
C GLY A 43 8.85 9.97 11.75
N TRP A 44 9.30 8.75 12.10
CA TRP A 44 10.59 8.54 12.80
C TRP A 44 11.77 8.40 11.84
N TRP A 45 11.50 8.26 10.52
CA TRP A 45 12.52 8.21 9.50
C TRP A 45 13.03 9.63 9.21
N GLN A 46 14.35 9.77 9.05
CA GLN A 46 15.02 11.06 8.90
C GLN A 46 14.75 11.75 7.55
N TRP A 47 14.40 10.99 6.52
CA TRP A 47 14.18 11.50 5.17
C TRP A 47 12.71 11.47 4.80
N THR A 48 12.24 12.57 4.18
CA THR A 48 10.91 12.60 3.56
C THR A 48 10.97 12.14 2.10
N TRP A 49 9.85 11.67 1.60
CA TRP A 49 9.73 11.19 0.22
C TRP A 49 9.90 12.30 -0.84
N THR A 50 9.87 13.60 -0.45
CA THR A 50 10.04 14.78 -1.31
C THR A 50 11.43 15.38 -1.23
N GLU A 51 12.19 15.10 -0.20
CA GLU A 51 13.53 15.62 -0.05
C GLU A 51 14.50 14.94 -1.01
N ILE A 52 15.40 15.76 -1.56
CA ILE A 52 16.47 15.32 -2.46
C ILE A 52 17.78 15.61 -1.75
N PRO A 53 18.25 14.74 -0.84
CA PRO A 53 19.54 14.89 -0.22
C PRO A 53 20.66 14.75 -1.26
N THR A 54 21.84 15.27 -0.92
CA THR A 54 23.02 15.07 -1.78
C THR A 54 23.30 13.58 -1.94
N ALA A 55 23.56 13.17 -3.19
CA ALA A 55 23.84 11.77 -3.49
C ALA A 55 25.06 11.28 -2.69
N GLN A 56 24.81 10.36 -1.78
CA GLN A 56 25.85 9.70 -1.00
C GLN A 56 26.24 8.38 -1.70
N ASN A 57 27.54 8.12 -1.74
CA ASN A 57 28.09 6.88 -2.30
C ASN A 57 27.60 6.57 -3.74
N GLY A 58 27.31 7.61 -4.55
CA GLY A 58 26.75 7.43 -5.90
C GLY A 58 25.35 6.82 -5.94
N GLY A 59 24.54 7.06 -4.91
CA GLY A 59 23.17 6.56 -4.79
C GLY A 59 23.06 5.08 -4.39
N ARG A 60 24.18 4.41 -4.12
CA ARG A 60 24.20 2.99 -3.74
C ARG A 60 23.65 2.79 -2.31
N PRO A 61 23.09 1.59 -2.02
CA PRO A 61 22.67 1.24 -0.66
C PRO A 61 23.81 1.41 0.35
N THR A 62 23.48 1.99 1.51
CA THR A 62 24.44 2.12 2.63
C THR A 62 24.29 1.00 3.65
N LEU A 63 23.29 0.13 3.49
CA LEU A 63 23.10 -1.06 4.32
C LEU A 63 24.21 -2.06 4.06
N SER A 64 25.04 -2.32 5.05
CA SER A 64 26.02 -3.42 5.03
C SER A 64 25.61 -4.47 6.07
N LEU A 65 25.42 -5.68 5.63
CA LEU A 65 25.14 -6.85 6.48
C LEU A 65 26.33 -7.82 6.53
N VAL A 66 27.40 -7.53 5.78
CA VAL A 66 28.57 -8.38 5.71
C VAL A 66 29.55 -7.97 6.80
N PRO A 67 29.82 -8.85 7.79
CA PRO A 67 30.79 -8.57 8.84
C PRO A 67 32.20 -8.34 8.28
N GLU A 68 33.01 -7.54 8.98
CA GLU A 68 34.38 -7.21 8.55
C GLU A 68 35.27 -8.45 8.36
N TRP A 69 35.08 -9.49 9.19
CA TRP A 69 35.83 -10.75 9.07
C TRP A 69 35.54 -11.55 7.79
N MET A 70 34.44 -11.24 7.07
CA MET A 70 34.11 -11.79 5.76
C MET A 70 34.49 -10.84 4.60
N GLY A 71 35.23 -9.77 4.89
CA GLY A 71 35.65 -8.78 3.88
C GLY A 71 34.61 -7.71 3.58
N GLY A 72 33.60 -7.56 4.44
CA GLY A 72 32.59 -6.50 4.35
C GLY A 72 32.94 -5.24 5.14
N GLU A 73 32.07 -4.23 5.11
CA GLU A 73 32.22 -2.96 5.82
C GLU A 73 31.63 -2.98 7.25
N GLY A 74 31.37 -4.17 7.80
CA GLY A 74 30.69 -4.31 9.09
C GLY A 74 29.15 -4.27 8.97
N VAL A 75 28.45 -4.60 10.05
CA VAL A 75 26.97 -4.53 10.09
C VAL A 75 26.57 -3.12 10.43
N ARG A 76 26.07 -2.36 9.46
CA ARG A 76 25.58 -0.98 9.64
C ARG A 76 24.42 -0.66 8.73
N VAL A 77 23.54 0.22 9.18
CA VAL A 77 22.34 0.62 8.42
C VAL A 77 22.67 1.81 7.49
N GLY A 78 23.47 2.77 7.95
CA GLY A 78 23.79 3.99 7.22
C GLY A 78 22.58 4.93 7.04
N ASP A 79 22.77 6.01 6.28
CA ASP A 79 21.74 7.04 6.08
C ASP A 79 20.69 6.66 5.04
N HIS A 80 21.07 5.89 4.02
CA HIS A 80 20.21 5.41 2.94
C HIS A 80 20.34 3.89 2.78
N PRO A 81 19.71 3.10 3.65
CA PRO A 81 19.89 1.63 3.67
C PRO A 81 19.64 0.96 2.33
N PHE A 82 18.62 1.41 1.60
CA PHE A 82 18.23 0.88 0.29
C PHE A 82 18.75 1.72 -0.88
N GLY A 83 19.56 2.75 -0.58
CA GLY A 83 20.10 3.67 -1.57
C GLY A 83 19.16 4.81 -1.93
N GLN A 84 19.53 5.52 -2.98
CA GLN A 84 18.80 6.65 -3.52
C GLN A 84 18.39 6.37 -4.97
N ASP A 85 17.29 6.97 -5.42
CA ASP A 85 16.86 6.89 -6.81
C ASP A 85 17.71 7.81 -7.73
N GLU A 86 17.42 7.79 -9.03
CA GLU A 86 18.13 8.60 -10.03
C GLU A 86 18.07 10.11 -9.77
N ILE A 87 17.11 10.57 -8.97
CA ILE A 87 16.89 11.98 -8.62
C ILE A 87 17.56 12.31 -7.27
N GLY A 88 18.01 11.29 -6.52
CA GLY A 88 18.64 11.43 -5.20
C GLY A 88 17.69 11.26 -4.02
N ARG A 89 16.41 10.85 -4.23
CA ARG A 89 15.47 10.61 -3.14
C ARG A 89 15.76 9.29 -2.45
N ASP A 90 15.50 9.24 -1.15
CA ASP A 90 15.67 8.01 -0.37
C ASP A 90 14.62 6.94 -0.77
N ILE A 91 15.11 5.79 -1.23
CA ILE A 91 14.25 4.70 -1.72
C ILE A 91 13.34 4.17 -0.62
N PHE A 92 13.81 4.08 0.62
CA PHE A 92 12.98 3.61 1.74
C PHE A 92 11.78 4.55 1.96
N ALA A 93 12.02 5.86 1.97
CA ALA A 93 10.96 6.85 2.14
C ALA A 93 9.91 6.79 1.01
N VAL A 94 10.37 6.66 -0.23
CA VAL A 94 9.49 6.54 -1.40
C VAL A 94 8.65 5.26 -1.35
N VAL A 95 9.25 4.12 -0.99
CA VAL A 95 8.54 2.84 -0.86
C VAL A 95 7.51 2.88 0.26
N MET A 96 7.86 3.45 1.43
CA MET A 96 6.90 3.58 2.53
C MET A 96 5.72 4.48 2.15
N ARG A 97 5.97 5.58 1.45
CA ARG A 97 4.91 6.46 0.94
C ARG A 97 4.02 5.76 -0.09
N GLY A 98 4.62 5.04 -1.04
CA GLY A 98 3.87 4.23 -2.01
C GLY A 98 2.98 3.18 -1.34
N THR A 99 3.49 2.53 -0.29
CA THR A 99 2.74 1.56 0.51
C THR A 99 1.55 2.22 1.21
N GLN A 100 1.71 3.40 1.81
CA GLN A 100 0.61 4.17 2.41
C GLN A 100 -0.50 4.45 1.39
N GLN A 101 -0.13 4.98 0.22
CA GLN A 101 -1.09 5.29 -0.84
C GLN A 101 -1.83 4.04 -1.32
N SER A 102 -1.11 2.93 -1.52
CA SER A 102 -1.69 1.66 -1.94
C SER A 102 -2.70 1.13 -0.91
N ILE A 103 -2.39 1.20 0.38
CA ILE A 103 -3.31 0.77 1.45
C ILE A 103 -4.56 1.64 1.47
N VAL A 104 -4.42 2.96 1.37
CA VAL A 104 -5.57 3.90 1.37
C VAL A 104 -6.47 3.62 0.16
N ILE A 105 -5.90 3.50 -1.04
CA ILE A 105 -6.65 3.18 -2.25
C ILE A 105 -7.35 1.83 -2.12
N MET A 106 -6.65 0.81 -1.63
CA MET A 106 -7.22 -0.54 -1.43
C MET A 106 -8.44 -0.49 -0.49
N VAL A 107 -8.36 0.24 0.61
CA VAL A 107 -9.48 0.35 1.57
C VAL A 107 -10.66 1.11 0.93
N ILE A 108 -10.41 2.25 0.28
CA ILE A 108 -11.46 3.05 -0.34
C ILE A 108 -12.16 2.27 -1.45
N VAL A 109 -11.38 1.69 -2.38
CA VAL A 109 -11.93 0.90 -3.50
C VAL A 109 -12.66 -0.34 -2.99
N GLY A 110 -12.09 -1.03 -1.99
CA GLY A 110 -12.73 -2.19 -1.38
C GLY A 110 -14.07 -1.86 -0.72
N LEU A 111 -14.18 -0.75 0.00
CA LEU A 111 -15.43 -0.28 0.59
C LEU A 111 -16.49 0.06 -0.47
N ILE A 112 -16.08 0.84 -1.49
CA ILE A 112 -16.99 1.22 -2.58
C ILE A 112 -17.47 -0.01 -3.34
N ALA A 113 -16.57 -0.89 -3.75
CA ALA A 113 -16.90 -2.11 -4.49
C ALA A 113 -17.81 -3.04 -3.69
N THR A 114 -17.53 -3.23 -2.41
CA THR A 114 -18.36 -4.06 -1.52
C THR A 114 -19.74 -3.46 -1.34
N THR A 115 -19.84 -2.15 -1.16
CA THR A 115 -21.12 -1.46 -0.98
C THR A 115 -21.96 -1.58 -2.24
N ILE A 116 -21.39 -1.24 -3.40
CA ILE A 116 -22.09 -1.32 -4.69
C ILE A 116 -22.50 -2.75 -4.99
N GLY A 117 -21.59 -3.73 -4.84
CA GLY A 117 -21.86 -5.14 -5.08
C GLY A 117 -22.96 -5.68 -4.16
N THR A 118 -22.96 -5.30 -2.88
CA THR A 118 -24.00 -5.70 -1.93
C THR A 118 -25.35 -5.11 -2.29
N VAL A 119 -25.41 -3.83 -2.67
CA VAL A 119 -26.66 -3.17 -3.07
C VAL A 119 -27.22 -3.83 -4.34
N ILE A 120 -26.39 -4.00 -5.39
CA ILE A 120 -26.82 -4.64 -6.64
C ILE A 120 -27.28 -6.07 -6.38
N GLY A 121 -26.51 -6.86 -5.63
CA GLY A 121 -26.85 -8.23 -5.30
C GLY A 121 -28.12 -8.35 -4.45
N ALA A 122 -28.32 -7.44 -3.50
CA ALA A 122 -29.54 -7.42 -2.67
C ALA A 122 -30.80 -7.07 -3.51
N VAL A 123 -30.69 -6.05 -4.37
CA VAL A 123 -31.80 -5.64 -5.26
C VAL A 123 -32.15 -6.76 -6.24
N SER A 124 -31.15 -7.32 -6.89
CA SER A 124 -31.31 -8.44 -7.83
C SER A 124 -31.97 -9.64 -7.16
N GLY A 125 -31.47 -10.04 -5.98
CA GLY A 125 -32.03 -11.18 -5.23
C GLY A 125 -33.44 -10.94 -4.68
N TYR A 126 -33.78 -9.68 -4.33
CA TYR A 126 -35.10 -9.32 -3.82
C TYR A 126 -36.18 -9.27 -4.91
N TYR A 127 -35.92 -8.54 -6.00
CA TYR A 127 -36.93 -8.34 -7.05
C TYR A 127 -37.01 -9.49 -8.04
N ARG A 128 -35.95 -10.26 -8.23
CA ARG A 128 -35.87 -11.39 -9.16
C ARG A 128 -36.37 -11.08 -10.59
N GLY A 129 -36.40 -12.07 -11.47
CA GLY A 129 -37.01 -11.97 -12.80
C GLY A 129 -36.39 -10.90 -13.69
N TRP A 130 -37.17 -9.93 -14.14
CA TRP A 130 -36.74 -8.92 -15.09
C TRP A 130 -35.65 -7.96 -14.51
N VAL A 131 -35.80 -7.57 -13.26
CA VAL A 131 -34.81 -6.66 -12.59
C VAL A 131 -33.47 -7.34 -12.49
N ASP A 132 -33.45 -8.60 -12.09
CA ASP A 132 -32.24 -9.41 -12.02
C ASP A 132 -31.60 -9.55 -13.39
N ALA A 133 -32.38 -9.87 -14.43
CA ALA A 133 -31.89 -10.03 -15.81
C ALA A 133 -31.23 -8.73 -16.33
N VAL A 134 -31.80 -7.56 -16.04
CA VAL A 134 -31.24 -6.26 -16.45
C VAL A 134 -29.97 -5.95 -15.69
N LEU A 135 -29.96 -6.12 -14.36
CA LEU A 135 -28.77 -5.85 -13.54
C LEU A 135 -27.59 -6.76 -13.89
N MET A 136 -27.87 -8.05 -14.14
CA MET A 136 -26.83 -8.99 -14.57
C MET A 136 -26.26 -8.63 -15.93
N ARG A 137 -27.11 -8.27 -16.92
CA ARG A 137 -26.63 -7.80 -18.23
C ARG A 137 -25.78 -6.53 -18.13
N PHE A 138 -26.18 -5.60 -17.28
CA PHE A 138 -25.39 -4.40 -17.03
C PHE A 138 -24.02 -4.72 -16.43
N THR A 139 -23.97 -5.62 -15.48
CA THR A 139 -22.72 -6.09 -14.86
C THR A 139 -21.84 -6.80 -15.89
N ASP A 140 -22.41 -7.66 -16.73
CA ASP A 140 -21.70 -8.36 -17.81
C ASP A 140 -21.05 -7.37 -18.79
N VAL A 141 -21.76 -6.31 -19.17
CA VAL A 141 -21.21 -5.25 -20.04
C VAL A 141 -20.01 -4.58 -19.40
N ILE A 142 -20.09 -4.23 -18.10
CA ILE A 142 -18.97 -3.59 -17.39
C ILE A 142 -17.75 -4.52 -17.33
N ILE A 143 -17.94 -5.79 -17.04
CA ILE A 143 -16.86 -6.78 -16.94
C ILE A 143 -16.23 -7.07 -18.31
N THR A 144 -17.02 -6.96 -19.38
CA THR A 144 -16.55 -7.21 -20.76
C THR A 144 -15.62 -6.10 -21.26
N ILE A 145 -15.67 -4.88 -20.68
CA ILE A 145 -14.78 -3.80 -21.08
C ILE A 145 -13.36 -4.13 -20.55
N PRO A 146 -12.36 -4.28 -21.44
CA PRO A 146 -11.00 -4.60 -21.02
C PRO A 146 -10.43 -3.49 -20.12
N LEU A 147 -10.07 -3.80 -18.89
CA LEU A 147 -9.52 -2.86 -17.92
C LEU A 147 -8.29 -2.11 -18.46
N ILE A 148 -7.52 -2.76 -19.35
CA ILE A 148 -6.34 -2.18 -20.02
C ILE A 148 -6.73 -1.01 -20.92
N VAL A 149 -7.90 -1.06 -21.57
CA VAL A 149 -8.36 0.04 -22.45
C VAL A 149 -8.73 1.27 -21.63
N ILE A 150 -9.34 1.06 -20.44
CA ILE A 150 -9.70 2.17 -19.53
C ILE A 150 -8.45 2.81 -18.92
N GLY A 151 -7.41 2.03 -18.64
CA GLY A 151 -6.17 2.52 -18.04
C GLY A 151 -5.18 3.16 -19.05
N ALA A 152 -5.44 3.04 -20.36
CA ALA A 152 -4.58 3.57 -21.41
C ALA A 152 -5.05 4.95 -21.95
N VAL A 153 -6.17 5.49 -21.47
CA VAL A 153 -6.73 6.80 -21.77
C VAL A 153 -6.46 7.76 -20.62
#